data_38f94b03455904931b77263a7fafc987
#
_entry.id   38f94b03455904931b77263a7fafc987
#
_cell.length_a   1.000
_cell.length_b   1.000
_cell.length_c   1.000
_cell.angle_alpha   90.00
_cell.angle_beta   90.00
_cell.angle_gamma   90.00
#
_symmetry.space_group_name_H-M   'P 1'
#
loop_
_entity.id
_entity.type
_entity.pdbx_description
1 polymer ?
#
loop_
_entity_poly.entity_id
_entity_poly.type
_entity_poly.pdbx_seq_one_letter_code
_entity_poly.pdbx_strand_id
1 'polypeptide(L)'
;MKYSKTENKGLKIIIVGCGKVGAALTEQLCKEGHAITLIDKKPQKMQTLEGLYDVLTITGNGASYNVLKEAGIEETDLIIAVTNSDELNLLCCTIATQVGNCAAIARVRTPEYSAEVEYLRGKLGLAMIINPELETAREAARILSLPTALEVNSFAQGKAEMAKFRIPEGSILDGMTIMNLSRKIIMARDKKANIVVCAIEREGEVYIPSGNFEMRAGDLISFVASSKNTRLFMEAIGMKSGRVKNTMIIGGGRAAYYLAICLLAAGIEVKIIENNPARCEELSVLLPKAVIINGDGTNEELLKEEGIEYMESFVPLTGIDEENILLTLYAKQASNAKIITKINRITFKDVISELDLGSVVYPRYITAEAIIAYVRAKTNSKDSDKIETLYHMFDSRVEAIEFRVENDSAVTNIAFKDLALKKHLLISFINRRGRIIIPTGQDCIHVGDTVMIVTTHTGFNNILDILEA
;
A
#
# COMPACT_ATOMS: atom_id res chain seq x y z
N MET A 1 16.03 -37.13 2.20
CA MET A 1 14.71 -37.12 1.56
C MET A 1 14.71 -36.01 0.53
N LYS A 2 14.54 -36.33 -0.75
CA LYS A 2 14.48 -35.34 -1.84
C LYS A 2 13.13 -34.63 -1.69
N TYR A 3 13.14 -33.35 -1.31
CA TYR A 3 11.97 -32.50 -1.47
C TYR A 3 11.69 -32.34 -2.95
N SER A 4 10.60 -32.94 -3.44
CA SER A 4 10.13 -32.70 -4.79
C SER A 4 9.69 -31.20 -4.81
N LYS A 5 10.29 -30.40 -5.71
CA LYS A 5 9.70 -29.15 -6.14
C LYS A 5 8.30 -29.48 -6.66
N THR A 6 7.27 -29.25 -5.86
CA THR A 6 5.90 -29.14 -6.36
C THR A 6 5.93 -27.99 -7.35
N GLU A 7 5.76 -28.25 -8.64
CA GLU A 7 5.49 -27.23 -9.64
C GLU A 7 4.30 -26.41 -9.11
N ASN A 8 4.55 -25.16 -8.77
CA ASN A 8 3.54 -24.24 -8.29
C ASN A 8 2.61 -23.95 -9.49
N LYS A 9 1.52 -24.69 -9.58
CA LYS A 9 0.56 -24.56 -10.67
C LYS A 9 -0.17 -23.26 -10.45
N GLY A 10 0.07 -22.23 -11.30
CA GLY A 10 -0.56 -20.93 -11.21
C GLY A 10 -2.09 -21.06 -11.13
N LEU A 11 -2.75 -20.12 -10.44
CA LEU A 11 -4.21 -20.07 -10.35
C LEU A 11 -4.81 -19.66 -11.70
N LYS A 12 -6.05 -20.12 -11.99
CA LYS A 12 -6.89 -19.62 -13.06
C LYS A 12 -7.69 -18.45 -12.53
N ILE A 13 -7.46 -17.25 -13.06
CA ILE A 13 -8.03 -15.99 -12.55
C ILE A 13 -8.81 -15.28 -13.66
N ILE A 14 -10.06 -14.93 -13.39
CA ILE A 14 -10.85 -14.05 -14.24
C ILE A 14 -10.79 -12.63 -13.69
N ILE A 15 -10.40 -11.64 -14.52
CA ILE A 15 -10.45 -10.22 -14.19
C ILE A 15 -11.52 -9.54 -15.02
N VAL A 16 -12.53 -8.97 -14.35
CA VAL A 16 -13.63 -8.21 -14.98
C VAL A 16 -13.34 -6.71 -14.84
N GLY A 17 -13.08 -6.08 -16.00
CA GLY A 17 -12.73 -4.67 -16.10
C GLY A 17 -11.26 -4.42 -16.39
N CYS A 18 -10.92 -4.06 -17.63
CA CYS A 18 -9.57 -3.73 -18.10
C CYS A 18 -9.25 -2.24 -17.96
N GLY A 19 -9.64 -1.64 -16.82
CA GLY A 19 -9.28 -0.29 -16.44
C GLY A 19 -7.85 -0.24 -15.86
N LYS A 20 -7.47 0.92 -15.24
CA LYS A 20 -6.14 1.13 -14.65
C LYS A 20 -5.75 0.04 -13.63
N VAL A 21 -6.68 -0.36 -12.77
CA VAL A 21 -6.46 -1.40 -11.74
C VAL A 21 -6.39 -2.79 -12.39
N GLY A 22 -7.32 -3.12 -13.30
CA GLY A 22 -7.32 -4.42 -13.98
C GLY A 22 -6.05 -4.64 -14.81
N ALA A 23 -5.57 -3.61 -15.51
CA ALA A 23 -4.31 -3.69 -16.27
C ALA A 23 -3.09 -3.91 -15.35
N ALA A 24 -3.01 -3.21 -14.21
CA ALA A 24 -1.92 -3.40 -13.26
C ALA A 24 -1.93 -4.81 -12.63
N LEU A 25 -3.12 -5.33 -12.32
CA LEU A 25 -3.29 -6.70 -11.84
C LEU A 25 -2.88 -7.72 -12.89
N THR A 26 -3.31 -7.52 -14.14
CA THR A 26 -2.94 -8.41 -15.26
C THR A 26 -1.42 -8.50 -15.40
N GLU A 27 -0.74 -7.35 -15.44
CA GLU A 27 0.72 -7.30 -15.54
C GLU A 27 1.38 -8.12 -14.43
N GLN A 28 0.97 -7.89 -13.20
CA GLN A 28 1.67 -8.49 -12.05
C GLN A 28 1.35 -9.97 -11.89
N LEU A 29 0.09 -10.37 -12.05
CA LEU A 29 -0.34 -11.76 -11.93
C LEU A 29 0.19 -12.64 -13.08
N CYS A 30 0.33 -12.09 -14.29
CA CYS A 30 1.03 -12.78 -15.38
C CYS A 30 2.51 -13.03 -15.06
N LYS A 31 3.21 -12.02 -14.48
CA LYS A 31 4.61 -12.19 -14.04
C LYS A 31 4.77 -13.26 -12.96
N GLU A 32 3.74 -13.48 -12.14
CA GLU A 32 3.72 -14.53 -11.11
C GLU A 32 3.29 -15.91 -11.66
N GLY A 33 3.02 -16.02 -12.96
CA GLY A 33 2.73 -17.29 -13.63
C GLY A 33 1.29 -17.78 -13.48
N HIS A 34 0.35 -16.89 -13.23
CA HIS A 34 -1.09 -17.22 -13.19
C HIS A 34 -1.72 -17.17 -14.59
N ALA A 35 -2.72 -18.03 -14.83
CA ALA A 35 -3.49 -18.04 -16.07
C ALA A 35 -4.63 -17.00 -15.97
N ILE A 36 -4.58 -15.96 -16.81
CA ILE A 36 -5.49 -14.81 -16.71
C ILE A 36 -6.50 -14.81 -17.87
N THR A 37 -7.78 -14.69 -17.55
CA THR A 37 -8.85 -14.38 -18.49
C THR A 37 -9.39 -12.99 -18.20
N LEU A 38 -9.43 -12.12 -19.23
CA LEU A 38 -9.92 -10.74 -19.12
C LEU A 38 -11.32 -10.60 -19.71
N ILE A 39 -12.21 -9.91 -19.00
CA ILE A 39 -13.54 -9.56 -19.49
C ILE A 39 -13.71 -8.04 -19.45
N ASP A 40 -13.99 -7.40 -20.57
CA ASP A 40 -14.38 -5.98 -20.64
C ASP A 40 -15.39 -5.78 -21.79
N LYS A 41 -16.20 -4.73 -21.70
CA LYS A 41 -17.12 -4.31 -22.78
C LYS A 41 -16.41 -3.62 -23.94
N LYS A 42 -15.17 -3.15 -23.75
CA LYS A 42 -14.37 -2.37 -24.70
C LYS A 42 -13.21 -3.19 -25.25
N PRO A 43 -13.30 -3.72 -26.48
CA PRO A 43 -12.28 -4.61 -27.06
C PRO A 43 -10.91 -3.93 -27.20
N GLN A 44 -10.85 -2.61 -27.48
CA GLN A 44 -9.58 -1.91 -27.67
C GLN A 44 -8.65 -1.97 -26.45
N LYS A 45 -9.22 -1.97 -25.22
CA LYS A 45 -8.43 -2.09 -24.00
C LYS A 45 -7.81 -3.47 -23.82
N MET A 46 -8.53 -4.50 -24.25
CA MET A 46 -8.09 -5.88 -24.15
C MET A 46 -7.01 -6.19 -25.19
N GLN A 47 -7.15 -5.71 -26.42
CA GLN A 47 -6.13 -5.86 -27.48
C GLN A 47 -4.76 -5.32 -27.05
N THR A 48 -4.72 -4.21 -26.30
CA THR A 48 -3.48 -3.68 -25.79
C THR A 48 -2.83 -4.64 -24.80
N LEU A 49 -3.60 -5.28 -23.92
CA LEU A 49 -3.10 -6.22 -22.92
C LEU A 49 -2.71 -7.58 -23.55
N GLU A 50 -3.48 -8.07 -24.53
CA GLU A 50 -3.11 -9.24 -25.33
C GLU A 50 -1.77 -9.09 -26.06
N GLY A 51 -1.47 -7.88 -26.54
CA GLY A 51 -0.20 -7.60 -27.20
C GLY A 51 1.01 -7.57 -26.27
N LEU A 52 0.77 -7.44 -24.94
CA LEU A 52 1.82 -7.33 -23.93
C LEU A 52 1.97 -8.59 -23.07
N TYR A 53 0.88 -9.33 -22.85
CA TYR A 53 0.82 -10.45 -21.91
C TYR A 53 0.10 -11.64 -22.54
N ASP A 54 0.46 -12.85 -22.11
CA ASP A 54 -0.23 -14.10 -22.49
C ASP A 54 -1.52 -14.23 -21.68
N VAL A 55 -2.62 -13.68 -22.23
CA VAL A 55 -3.93 -13.63 -21.57
C VAL A 55 -5.05 -14.00 -22.56
N LEU A 56 -6.09 -14.66 -22.05
CA LEU A 56 -7.32 -14.86 -22.80
C LEU A 56 -8.25 -13.64 -22.64
N THR A 57 -8.87 -13.16 -23.72
CA THR A 57 -9.77 -12.01 -23.64
C THR A 57 -11.17 -12.36 -24.15
N ILE A 58 -12.19 -11.86 -23.47
CA ILE A 58 -13.61 -12.03 -23.84
C ILE A 58 -14.32 -10.70 -23.78
N THR A 59 -14.86 -10.28 -24.91
CA THR A 59 -15.65 -9.03 -24.99
C THR A 59 -17.06 -9.27 -24.50
N GLY A 60 -17.46 -8.63 -23.41
CA GLY A 60 -18.81 -8.81 -22.91
C GLY A 60 -19.11 -8.14 -21.56
N ASN A 61 -20.32 -8.39 -21.08
CA ASN A 61 -20.73 -7.96 -19.75
C ASN A 61 -20.36 -9.03 -18.72
N GLY A 62 -19.46 -8.73 -17.80
CA GLY A 62 -19.02 -9.65 -16.75
C GLY A 62 -20.14 -10.16 -15.80
N ALA A 63 -21.30 -9.51 -15.76
CA ALA A 63 -22.48 -10.02 -15.05
C ALA A 63 -23.37 -10.93 -15.91
N SER A 64 -22.97 -11.26 -17.15
CA SER A 64 -23.68 -12.23 -17.98
C SER A 64 -23.19 -13.64 -17.67
N TYR A 65 -24.10 -14.54 -17.30
CA TYR A 65 -23.78 -15.95 -17.09
C TYR A 65 -23.09 -16.59 -18.30
N ASN A 66 -23.58 -16.30 -19.51
CA ASN A 66 -23.00 -16.86 -20.73
C ASN A 66 -21.56 -16.39 -20.95
N VAL A 67 -21.27 -15.11 -20.69
CA VAL A 67 -19.90 -14.55 -20.79
C VAL A 67 -18.98 -15.17 -19.73
N LEU A 68 -19.46 -15.33 -18.50
CA LEU A 68 -18.69 -16.00 -17.45
C LEU A 68 -18.44 -17.48 -17.77
N LYS A 69 -19.41 -18.15 -18.36
CA LYS A 69 -19.26 -19.56 -18.79
C LYS A 69 -18.24 -19.69 -19.93
N GLU A 70 -18.30 -18.80 -20.92
CA GLU A 70 -17.28 -18.72 -21.99
C GLU A 70 -15.88 -18.44 -21.42
N ALA A 71 -15.79 -17.64 -20.34
CA ALA A 71 -14.54 -17.37 -19.63
C ALA A 71 -14.03 -18.53 -18.77
N GLY A 72 -14.76 -19.65 -18.69
CA GLY A 72 -14.36 -20.83 -17.92
C GLY A 72 -14.59 -20.70 -16.41
N ILE A 73 -15.67 -20.01 -15.99
CA ILE A 73 -15.93 -19.76 -14.55
C ILE A 73 -16.04 -21.03 -13.72
N GLU A 74 -16.46 -22.16 -14.31
CA GLU A 74 -16.61 -23.44 -13.62
C GLU A 74 -15.26 -24.06 -13.20
N GLU A 75 -14.16 -23.66 -13.86
CA GLU A 75 -12.79 -24.10 -13.56
C GLU A 75 -11.91 -23.00 -12.97
N THR A 76 -12.49 -21.85 -12.64
CA THR A 76 -11.78 -20.66 -12.16
C THR A 76 -11.55 -20.76 -10.65
N ASP A 77 -10.35 -20.41 -10.20
CA ASP A 77 -10.00 -20.35 -8.77
C ASP A 77 -10.41 -19.03 -8.12
N LEU A 78 -10.37 -17.93 -8.90
CA LEU A 78 -10.60 -16.59 -8.40
C LEU A 78 -11.20 -15.69 -9.48
N ILE A 79 -12.23 -14.93 -9.13
CA ILE A 79 -12.71 -13.80 -9.93
C ILE A 79 -12.40 -12.47 -9.23
N ILE A 80 -11.94 -11.47 -10.00
CA ILE A 80 -11.64 -10.13 -9.53
C ILE A 80 -12.44 -9.12 -10.35
N ALA A 81 -13.46 -8.50 -9.77
CA ALA A 81 -14.29 -7.52 -10.45
C ALA A 81 -13.90 -6.08 -10.07
N VAL A 82 -13.33 -5.34 -11.03
CA VAL A 82 -12.76 -3.99 -10.85
C VAL A 82 -13.28 -2.99 -11.91
N THR A 83 -14.52 -3.16 -12.34
CA THR A 83 -15.19 -2.23 -13.27
C THR A 83 -15.51 -0.88 -12.62
N ASN A 84 -16.08 0.06 -13.35
CA ASN A 84 -16.45 1.38 -12.80
C ASN A 84 -17.80 1.39 -12.04
N SER A 85 -18.57 0.31 -12.00
CA SER A 85 -19.82 0.19 -11.24
C SER A 85 -19.62 -0.80 -10.09
N ASP A 86 -19.92 -0.34 -8.88
CA ASP A 86 -19.84 -1.14 -7.66
C ASP A 86 -20.89 -2.26 -7.68
N GLU A 87 -22.12 -1.95 -8.14
CA GLU A 87 -23.22 -2.90 -8.29
C GLU A 87 -22.85 -4.00 -9.29
N LEU A 88 -22.25 -3.63 -10.43
CA LEU A 88 -21.79 -4.60 -11.42
C LEU A 88 -20.70 -5.51 -10.85
N ASN A 89 -19.76 -4.95 -10.08
CA ASN A 89 -18.70 -5.72 -9.44
C ASN A 89 -19.27 -6.73 -8.43
N LEU A 90 -20.19 -6.28 -7.58
CA LEU A 90 -20.88 -7.16 -6.64
C LEU A 90 -21.69 -8.25 -7.35
N LEU A 91 -22.43 -7.89 -8.40
CA LEU A 91 -23.25 -8.84 -9.17
C LEU A 91 -22.37 -9.88 -9.89
N CYS A 92 -21.29 -9.46 -10.56
CA CYS A 92 -20.34 -10.38 -11.20
C CYS A 92 -19.81 -11.41 -10.18
N CYS A 93 -19.35 -10.92 -9.02
CA CYS A 93 -18.81 -11.78 -7.97
C CYS A 93 -19.86 -12.72 -7.40
N THR A 94 -21.08 -12.24 -7.15
CA THR A 94 -22.19 -13.09 -6.64
C THR A 94 -22.55 -14.21 -7.62
N ILE A 95 -22.66 -13.91 -8.91
CA ILE A 95 -22.92 -14.93 -9.93
C ILE A 95 -21.78 -15.95 -9.95
N ALA A 96 -20.54 -15.47 -9.96
CA ALA A 96 -19.36 -16.33 -10.02
C ALA A 96 -19.25 -17.28 -8.82
N THR A 97 -19.52 -16.81 -7.61
CA THR A 97 -19.51 -17.66 -6.39
C THR A 97 -20.61 -18.73 -6.42
N GLN A 98 -21.76 -18.43 -7.01
CA GLN A 98 -22.90 -19.38 -7.12
C GLN A 98 -22.71 -20.42 -8.22
N VAL A 99 -22.04 -20.04 -9.32
CA VAL A 99 -21.87 -20.90 -10.51
C VAL A 99 -20.55 -21.66 -10.47
N GLY A 100 -19.44 -20.97 -10.20
CA GLY A 100 -18.09 -21.53 -10.28
C GLY A 100 -17.53 -22.01 -8.95
N ASN A 101 -18.20 -21.72 -7.83
CA ASN A 101 -17.68 -22.00 -6.48
C ASN A 101 -16.24 -21.44 -6.26
N CYS A 102 -15.89 -20.37 -6.99
CA CYS A 102 -14.59 -19.73 -6.89
C CYS A 102 -14.58 -18.64 -5.83
N ALA A 103 -13.38 -18.27 -5.34
CA ALA A 103 -13.24 -17.07 -4.53
C ALA A 103 -13.54 -15.83 -5.36
N ALA A 104 -14.06 -14.77 -4.73
CA ALA A 104 -14.43 -13.55 -5.43
C ALA A 104 -13.97 -12.29 -4.69
N ILE A 105 -13.36 -11.36 -5.45
CA ILE A 105 -12.92 -10.05 -4.96
C ILE A 105 -13.67 -8.97 -5.73
N ALA A 106 -14.37 -8.09 -5.02
CA ALA A 106 -15.12 -6.98 -5.60
C ALA A 106 -14.52 -5.62 -5.21
N ARG A 107 -14.40 -4.72 -6.20
CA ARG A 107 -14.14 -3.30 -5.93
C ARG A 107 -15.43 -2.57 -5.60
N VAL A 108 -15.49 -1.94 -4.42
CA VAL A 108 -16.63 -1.15 -3.94
C VAL A 108 -16.12 0.16 -3.38
N ARG A 109 -16.55 1.29 -3.94
CA ARG A 109 -16.05 2.64 -3.63
C ARG A 109 -17.07 3.56 -3.00
N THR A 110 -18.34 3.24 -3.20
CA THR A 110 -19.47 4.02 -2.72
C THR A 110 -19.49 4.00 -1.19
N PRO A 111 -19.56 5.18 -0.51
CA PRO A 111 -19.48 5.26 0.95
C PRO A 111 -20.52 4.42 1.68
N GLU A 112 -21.75 4.39 1.19
CA GLU A 112 -22.85 3.62 1.76
C GLU A 112 -22.53 2.12 1.80
N TYR A 113 -22.01 1.57 0.69
CA TYR A 113 -21.61 0.16 0.64
C TYR A 113 -20.35 -0.11 1.47
N SER A 114 -19.43 0.86 1.51
CA SER A 114 -18.19 0.74 2.29
C SER A 114 -18.45 0.72 3.79
N ALA A 115 -19.53 1.33 4.27
CA ALA A 115 -19.94 1.27 5.67
C ALA A 115 -20.47 -0.14 6.06
N GLU A 116 -20.94 -0.92 5.08
CA GLU A 116 -21.55 -2.23 5.28
C GLU A 116 -20.69 -3.39 4.74
N VAL A 117 -19.39 -3.17 4.53
CA VAL A 117 -18.47 -4.12 3.88
C VAL A 117 -18.51 -5.52 4.50
N GLU A 118 -18.47 -5.63 5.82
CA GLU A 118 -18.48 -6.95 6.49
C GLU A 118 -19.81 -7.70 6.29
N TYR A 119 -20.92 -6.98 6.29
CA TYR A 119 -22.22 -7.55 6.00
C TYR A 119 -22.32 -8.03 4.55
N LEU A 120 -21.94 -7.18 3.59
CA LEU A 120 -21.95 -7.51 2.16
C LEU A 120 -21.02 -8.68 1.86
N ARG A 121 -19.80 -8.66 2.41
CA ARG A 121 -18.83 -9.74 2.24
C ARG A 121 -19.41 -11.09 2.72
N GLY A 122 -19.98 -11.12 3.91
CA GLY A 122 -20.54 -12.35 4.49
C GLY A 122 -21.79 -12.84 3.76
N LYS A 123 -22.69 -11.94 3.35
CA LYS A 123 -23.96 -12.33 2.70
C LYS A 123 -23.79 -12.71 1.25
N LEU A 124 -22.84 -12.07 0.52
CA LEU A 124 -22.57 -12.36 -0.89
C LEU A 124 -21.49 -13.43 -1.09
N GLY A 125 -20.91 -13.96 -0.01
CA GLY A 125 -19.86 -14.98 -0.08
C GLY A 125 -18.55 -14.48 -0.68
N LEU A 126 -18.25 -13.18 -0.52
CA LEU A 126 -17.05 -12.58 -1.08
C LEU A 126 -15.83 -12.85 -0.21
N ALA A 127 -14.73 -13.20 -0.85
CA ALA A 127 -13.45 -13.38 -0.16
C ALA A 127 -12.89 -12.03 0.32
N MET A 128 -13.01 -10.99 -0.51
CA MET A 128 -12.53 -9.64 -0.21
C MET A 128 -13.39 -8.58 -0.89
N ILE A 129 -13.54 -7.44 -0.24
CA ILE A 129 -14.01 -6.17 -0.82
C ILE A 129 -12.89 -5.15 -0.68
N ILE A 130 -12.59 -4.44 -1.77
CA ILE A 130 -11.54 -3.43 -1.83
C ILE A 130 -12.11 -2.06 -2.17
N ASN A 131 -11.60 -1.02 -1.51
CA ASN A 131 -11.92 0.39 -1.78
C ASN A 131 -10.63 1.19 -1.98
N PRO A 132 -10.19 1.39 -3.23
CA PRO A 132 -8.94 2.09 -3.53
C PRO A 132 -8.89 3.51 -2.97
N GLU A 133 -10.01 4.21 -3.01
CA GLU A 133 -10.12 5.59 -2.56
C GLU A 133 -9.97 5.70 -1.03
N LEU A 134 -10.56 4.76 -0.29
CA LEU A 134 -10.43 4.67 1.16
C LEU A 134 -9.00 4.30 1.57
N GLU A 135 -8.38 3.33 0.91
CA GLU A 135 -7.00 2.92 1.23
C GLU A 135 -6.01 4.05 0.92
N THR A 136 -6.19 4.75 -0.21
CA THR A 136 -5.40 5.96 -0.54
C THR A 136 -5.56 7.04 0.52
N ALA A 137 -6.78 7.28 0.97
CA ALA A 137 -7.07 8.25 2.03
C ALA A 137 -6.41 7.87 3.36
N ARG A 138 -6.44 6.60 3.73
CA ARG A 138 -5.77 6.08 4.93
C ARG A 138 -4.26 6.24 4.86
N GLU A 139 -3.66 5.97 3.71
CA GLU A 139 -2.22 6.17 3.50
C GLU A 139 -1.85 7.65 3.61
N ALA A 140 -2.57 8.54 2.92
CA ALA A 140 -2.37 9.97 3.02
C ALA A 140 -2.53 10.49 4.46
N ALA A 141 -3.54 10.02 5.19
CA ALA A 141 -3.76 10.40 6.59
C ALA A 141 -2.60 9.92 7.51
N ARG A 142 -2.04 8.73 7.26
CA ARG A 142 -0.85 8.26 7.99
C ARG A 142 0.36 9.15 7.74
N ILE A 143 0.62 9.53 6.48
CA ILE A 143 1.70 10.44 6.11
C ILE A 143 1.52 11.80 6.81
N LEU A 144 0.30 12.36 6.84
CA LEU A 144 0.01 13.64 7.51
C LEU A 144 0.10 13.56 9.05
N SER A 145 -0.01 12.36 9.59
CA SER A 145 0.25 12.12 11.03
C SER A 145 1.75 12.10 11.39
N LEU A 146 2.62 11.94 10.39
CA LEU A 146 4.08 11.96 10.50
C LEU A 146 4.68 12.73 9.30
N PRO A 147 4.55 14.06 9.23
CA PRO A 147 4.82 14.83 8.02
C PRO A 147 6.27 14.81 7.53
N THR A 148 7.23 14.44 8.37
CA THR A 148 8.62 14.23 7.98
C THR A 148 8.85 12.94 7.18
N ALA A 149 7.94 11.98 7.28
CA ALA A 149 8.00 10.76 6.47
C ALA A 149 7.54 11.03 5.02
N LEU A 150 8.14 10.33 4.08
CA LEU A 150 7.71 10.28 2.68
C LEU A 150 6.60 9.26 2.48
N GLU A 151 6.70 8.13 3.18
CA GLU A 151 5.74 7.02 3.17
C GLU A 151 5.54 6.51 4.59
N VAL A 152 4.33 6.08 4.92
CA VAL A 152 4.01 5.43 6.20
C VAL A 152 3.02 4.30 5.93
N ASN A 153 3.49 3.07 6.09
CA ASN A 153 2.69 1.86 5.90
C ASN A 153 2.43 1.17 7.22
N SER A 154 1.25 0.59 7.35
CA SER A 154 0.78 -0.04 8.59
C SER A 154 0.82 -1.56 8.46
N PHE A 155 1.38 -2.21 9.46
CA PHE A 155 1.51 -3.66 9.58
C PHE A 155 0.98 -4.15 10.92
N ALA A 156 0.83 -5.45 11.08
CA ALA A 156 0.33 -6.07 12.31
C ALA A 156 -0.99 -5.44 12.79
N GLN A 157 -1.93 -5.18 11.87
CA GLN A 157 -3.23 -4.56 12.16
C GLN A 157 -3.09 -3.20 12.87
N GLY A 158 -2.14 -2.37 12.45
CA GLY A 158 -1.90 -1.03 12.99
C GLY A 158 -0.96 -0.97 14.19
N LYS A 159 -0.37 -2.08 14.63
CA LYS A 159 0.53 -2.12 15.79
C LYS A 159 1.98 -1.82 15.45
N ALA A 160 2.36 -2.00 14.19
CA ALA A 160 3.66 -1.64 13.64
C ALA A 160 3.48 -0.74 12.42
N GLU A 161 4.41 0.18 12.24
CA GLU A 161 4.50 1.08 11.10
C GLU A 161 5.86 0.96 10.46
N MET A 162 5.88 0.97 9.13
CA MET A 162 7.10 1.19 8.36
C MET A 162 7.07 2.63 7.87
N ALA A 163 8.05 3.43 8.27
CA ALA A 163 8.19 4.81 7.83
C ALA A 163 9.46 4.98 6.98
N LYS A 164 9.33 5.74 5.90
CA LYS A 164 10.42 6.07 4.97
C LYS A 164 10.68 7.57 5.02
N PHE A 165 11.93 7.96 5.16
CA PHE A 165 12.32 9.36 5.13
C PHE A 165 13.71 9.53 4.51
N ARG A 166 14.02 10.77 4.08
CA ARG A 166 15.35 11.14 3.58
C ARG A 166 16.18 11.69 4.73
N ILE A 167 17.43 11.26 4.85
CA ILE A 167 18.37 11.85 5.80
C ILE A 167 18.72 13.27 5.35
N PRO A 168 18.40 14.32 6.14
CA PRO A 168 18.81 15.68 5.83
C PRO A 168 20.30 15.89 5.96
N GLU A 169 20.83 16.89 5.26
CA GLU A 169 22.19 17.40 5.51
C GLU A 169 22.32 17.87 6.96
N GLY A 170 23.47 17.59 7.57
CA GLY A 170 23.72 17.92 8.98
C GLY A 170 22.95 17.09 10.00
N SER A 171 22.26 16.03 9.58
CA SER A 171 21.61 15.08 10.48
C SER A 171 22.64 14.35 11.33
N ILE A 172 22.27 14.03 12.59
CA ILE A 172 23.08 13.17 13.47
C ILE A 172 23.27 11.75 12.92
N LEU A 173 22.47 11.36 11.91
CA LEU A 173 22.56 10.06 11.24
C LEU A 173 23.66 10.03 10.18
N ASP A 174 24.11 11.18 9.68
CA ASP A 174 25.16 11.28 8.67
C ASP A 174 26.50 10.78 9.22
N GLY A 175 27.12 9.82 8.54
CA GLY A 175 28.33 9.13 9.01
C GLY A 175 28.12 8.14 10.16
N MET A 176 26.86 7.90 10.58
CA MET A 176 26.56 6.94 11.66
C MET A 176 26.31 5.53 11.12
N THR A 177 26.92 4.51 11.74
CA THR A 177 26.60 3.12 11.42
C THR A 177 25.31 2.66 12.11
N ILE A 178 24.62 1.66 11.51
CA ILE A 178 23.40 1.06 12.09
C ILE A 178 23.65 0.54 13.52
N MET A 179 24.83 -0.03 13.78
CA MET A 179 25.20 -0.50 15.11
C MET A 179 25.34 0.66 16.12
N ASN A 180 25.89 1.79 15.70
CA ASN A 180 26.01 2.98 16.53
C ASN A 180 24.65 3.65 16.76
N LEU A 181 23.76 3.65 15.77
CA LEU A 181 22.37 4.07 15.92
C LEU A 181 21.69 3.29 17.05
N SER A 182 21.81 1.96 17.02
CA SER A 182 21.27 1.09 18.06
C SER A 182 21.80 1.45 19.44
N ARG A 183 23.10 1.67 19.57
CA ARG A 183 23.76 2.00 20.86
C ARG A 183 23.43 3.40 21.37
N LYS A 184 23.48 4.42 20.51
CA LYS A 184 23.39 5.83 20.91
C LYS A 184 21.95 6.34 21.05
N ILE A 185 21.03 5.85 20.22
CA ILE A 185 19.66 6.37 20.13
C ILE A 185 18.65 5.35 20.67
N ILE A 186 18.74 4.09 20.26
CA ILE A 186 17.76 3.06 20.65
C ILE A 186 17.93 2.65 22.12
N MET A 187 19.17 2.61 22.64
CA MET A 187 19.49 2.21 24.00
C MET A 187 19.74 3.38 24.96
N ALA A 188 19.56 4.63 24.53
CA ALA A 188 19.74 5.81 25.38
C ALA A 188 18.82 5.73 26.62
N ARG A 189 19.36 6.09 27.78
CA ARG A 189 18.77 5.81 29.11
C ARG A 189 17.36 6.33 29.33
N ASP A 190 16.95 7.41 28.65
CA ASP A 190 15.70 8.11 28.96
C ASP A 190 14.58 7.92 27.92
N LYS A 191 14.88 7.48 26.69
CA LYS A 191 13.89 7.27 25.63
C LYS A 191 14.29 6.09 24.75
N LYS A 192 13.98 4.88 25.16
CA LYS A 192 14.17 3.68 24.34
C LYS A 192 13.20 3.67 23.16
N ALA A 193 13.64 4.08 21.99
CA ALA A 193 12.90 3.90 20.74
C ALA A 193 13.27 2.53 20.15
N ASN A 194 12.43 1.54 20.31
CA ASN A 194 12.67 0.22 19.72
C ASN A 194 12.29 0.24 18.23
N ILE A 195 13.30 0.38 17.37
CA ILE A 195 13.16 0.44 15.91
C ILE A 195 14.15 -0.49 15.22
N VAL A 196 13.87 -0.86 13.99
CA VAL A 196 14.82 -1.53 13.09
C VAL A 196 14.83 -0.85 11.73
N VAL A 197 16.03 -0.49 11.24
CA VAL A 197 16.22 -0.02 9.86
C VAL A 197 16.22 -1.24 8.96
N CYS A 198 15.27 -1.29 8.02
CA CYS A 198 15.03 -2.48 7.21
C CYS A 198 15.51 -2.35 5.77
N ALA A 199 15.58 -1.13 5.22
CA ALA A 199 16.11 -0.89 3.88
C ALA A 199 16.65 0.53 3.75
N ILE A 200 17.66 0.70 2.90
CA ILE A 200 18.27 2.00 2.59
C ILE A 200 18.45 2.08 1.08
N GLU A 201 17.98 3.17 0.46
CA GLU A 201 18.28 3.49 -0.94
C GLU A 201 19.30 4.63 -1.00
N ARG A 202 20.35 4.43 -1.79
CA ARG A 202 21.40 5.41 -2.09
C ARG A 202 21.71 5.39 -3.57
N GLU A 203 21.62 6.53 -4.25
CA GLU A 203 21.96 6.68 -5.68
C GLU A 203 21.29 5.61 -6.57
N GLY A 204 20.05 5.25 -6.27
CA GLY A 204 19.29 4.27 -7.04
C GLY A 204 19.56 2.80 -6.66
N GLU A 205 20.53 2.50 -5.82
CA GLU A 205 20.79 1.15 -5.31
C GLU A 205 20.10 0.91 -3.96
N VAL A 206 19.57 -0.29 -3.72
CA VAL A 206 18.87 -0.62 -2.48
C VAL A 206 19.63 -1.66 -1.68
N TYR A 207 19.77 -1.40 -0.40
CA TYR A 207 20.51 -2.23 0.56
C TYR A 207 19.61 -2.68 1.70
N ILE A 208 19.70 -3.95 2.09
CA ILE A 208 19.27 -4.43 3.39
C ILE A 208 20.47 -4.28 4.33
N PRO A 209 20.47 -3.27 5.22
CA PRO A 209 21.67 -2.86 5.89
C PRO A 209 22.10 -3.83 6.99
N SER A 210 23.41 -4.11 7.08
CA SER A 210 24.04 -4.77 8.22
C SER A 210 24.42 -3.75 9.31
N GLY A 211 24.81 -4.24 10.47
CA GLY A 211 25.23 -3.38 11.60
C GLY A 211 26.36 -2.38 11.27
N ASN A 212 27.24 -2.73 10.32
CA ASN A 212 28.39 -1.91 9.91
C ASN A 212 28.06 -0.95 8.76
N PHE A 213 26.82 -0.97 8.23
CA PHE A 213 26.42 -0.06 7.17
C PHE A 213 26.41 1.39 7.69
N GLU A 214 27.14 2.27 7.00
CA GLU A 214 27.23 3.70 7.32
C GLU A 214 26.16 4.46 6.54
N MET A 215 25.29 5.15 7.26
CA MET A 215 24.25 6.03 6.70
C MET A 215 24.85 7.36 6.28
N ARG A 216 24.29 8.00 5.24
CA ARG A 216 24.74 9.29 4.71
C ARG A 216 23.60 10.24 4.48
N ALA A 217 23.88 11.53 4.51
CA ALA A 217 22.93 12.55 4.04
C ALA A 217 22.47 12.23 2.61
N GLY A 218 21.16 12.40 2.34
CA GLY A 218 20.52 12.05 1.06
C GLY A 218 19.99 10.62 0.99
N ASP A 219 20.44 9.67 1.82
CA ASP A 219 19.88 8.31 1.87
C ASP A 219 18.38 8.32 2.15
N LEU A 220 17.64 7.45 1.47
CA LEU A 220 16.25 7.14 1.81
C LEU A 220 16.24 5.93 2.74
N ILE A 221 15.88 6.16 3.99
CA ILE A 221 15.83 5.11 5.02
C ILE A 221 14.40 4.66 5.25
N SER A 222 14.19 3.35 5.24
CA SER A 222 12.96 2.71 5.72
C SER A 222 13.23 2.00 7.03
N PHE A 223 12.42 2.26 8.04
CA PHE A 223 12.51 1.62 9.35
C PHE A 223 11.14 1.16 9.84
N VAL A 224 11.13 0.15 10.68
CA VAL A 224 9.92 -0.41 11.29
C VAL A 224 9.92 -0.16 12.80
N ALA A 225 8.79 0.29 13.31
CA ALA A 225 8.56 0.53 14.74
C ALA A 225 7.07 0.51 15.09
N SER A 226 6.72 0.55 16.38
CA SER A 226 5.36 0.97 16.78
C SER A 226 5.19 2.47 16.61
N SER A 227 3.97 3.00 16.40
CA SER A 227 3.70 4.44 16.23
C SER A 227 4.33 5.29 17.35
N LYS A 228 4.32 4.80 18.58
CA LYS A 228 4.99 5.46 19.71
C LYS A 228 6.51 5.55 19.51
N ASN A 229 7.14 4.45 19.13
CA ASN A 229 8.59 4.39 18.93
C ASN A 229 9.03 5.17 17.69
N THR A 230 8.19 5.21 16.63
CA THR A 230 8.40 6.07 15.46
C THR A 230 8.57 7.53 15.86
N ARG A 231 7.64 8.05 16.67
CA ARG A 231 7.71 9.44 17.16
C ARG A 231 8.93 9.69 18.03
N LEU A 232 9.19 8.80 18.98
CA LEU A 232 10.38 8.91 19.85
C LEU A 232 11.68 8.90 19.05
N PHE A 233 11.76 8.07 18.01
CA PHE A 233 12.92 8.02 17.12
C PHE A 233 13.08 9.33 16.33
N MET A 234 11.99 9.83 15.71
CA MET A 234 12.04 11.10 14.96
C MET A 234 12.47 12.27 15.86
N GLU A 235 11.93 12.36 17.08
CA GLU A 235 12.37 13.36 18.07
C GLU A 235 13.85 13.21 18.43
N ALA A 236 14.32 11.96 18.62
CA ALA A 236 15.71 11.70 19.00
C ALA A 236 16.73 12.09 17.92
N ILE A 237 16.32 12.04 16.64
CA ILE A 237 17.15 12.49 15.51
C ILE A 237 16.91 13.96 15.12
N GLY A 238 16.14 14.71 15.93
CA GLY A 238 15.88 16.14 15.71
C GLY A 238 14.86 16.46 14.63
N MET A 239 14.06 15.47 14.19
CA MET A 239 13.01 15.66 13.17
C MET A 239 11.65 15.93 13.82
N LYS A 240 10.80 16.71 13.12
CA LYS A 240 9.43 16.98 13.61
C LYS A 240 8.63 15.66 13.65
N SER A 241 8.01 15.37 14.80
CA SER A 241 7.22 14.15 15.04
C SER A 241 5.72 14.41 15.20
N GLY A 242 5.30 15.69 15.24
CA GLY A 242 3.91 16.09 15.39
C GLY A 242 3.13 16.01 14.07
N ARG A 243 1.83 15.66 14.18
CA ARG A 243 0.92 15.71 13.02
C ARG A 243 0.71 17.14 12.54
N VAL A 244 0.30 17.29 11.29
CA VAL A 244 -0.17 18.59 10.77
C VAL A 244 -1.45 19.03 11.49
N LYS A 245 -1.68 20.35 11.59
CA LYS A 245 -2.86 20.91 12.24
C LYS A 245 -4.00 21.15 11.26
N ASN A 246 -3.66 21.52 10.03
CA ASN A 246 -4.62 21.83 8.99
C ASN A 246 -4.17 21.27 7.63
N THR A 247 -5.13 21.08 6.74
CA THR A 247 -4.92 20.51 5.40
C THR A 247 -5.82 21.23 4.39
N MET A 248 -5.25 21.64 3.26
CA MET A 248 -6.00 22.05 2.08
C MET A 248 -6.00 20.91 1.06
N ILE A 249 -7.19 20.49 0.65
CA ILE A 249 -7.42 19.43 -0.34
C ILE A 249 -8.00 20.06 -1.60
N ILE A 250 -7.43 19.74 -2.77
CA ILE A 250 -7.95 20.18 -4.06
C ILE A 250 -8.68 19.05 -4.75
N GLY A 251 -9.96 19.27 -5.03
CA GLY A 251 -10.90 18.28 -5.58
C GLY A 251 -11.70 17.56 -4.52
N GLY A 252 -13.02 17.55 -4.64
CA GLY A 252 -14.00 16.97 -3.69
C GLY A 252 -14.45 15.56 -4.03
N GLY A 253 -13.61 14.76 -4.73
CA GLY A 253 -13.91 13.38 -5.09
C GLY A 253 -14.02 12.42 -3.90
N ARG A 254 -14.26 11.12 -4.18
CA ARG A 254 -14.39 10.10 -3.13
C ARG A 254 -13.14 9.98 -2.24
N ALA A 255 -11.93 10.07 -2.82
CA ALA A 255 -10.69 10.03 -2.05
C ALA A 255 -10.57 11.22 -1.07
N ALA A 256 -10.98 12.43 -1.51
CA ALA A 256 -11.02 13.62 -0.66
C ALA A 256 -12.03 13.46 0.49
N TYR A 257 -13.21 12.90 0.21
CA TYR A 257 -14.22 12.61 1.23
C TYR A 257 -13.67 11.66 2.32
N TYR A 258 -13.09 10.53 1.93
CA TYR A 258 -12.51 9.57 2.89
C TYR A 258 -11.32 10.17 3.64
N LEU A 259 -10.46 10.94 2.95
CA LEU A 259 -9.33 11.61 3.59
C LEU A 259 -9.82 12.62 4.63
N ALA A 260 -10.82 13.43 4.29
CA ALA A 260 -11.41 14.39 5.23
C ALA A 260 -11.97 13.71 6.48
N ILE A 261 -12.67 12.57 6.34
CA ILE A 261 -13.15 11.79 7.50
C ILE A 261 -11.98 11.36 8.39
N CYS A 262 -10.91 10.79 7.79
CA CYS A 262 -9.73 10.34 8.55
C CYS A 262 -9.05 11.50 9.29
N LEU A 263 -8.89 12.66 8.62
CA LEU A 263 -8.21 13.83 9.17
C LEU A 263 -9.04 14.51 10.27
N LEU A 264 -10.34 14.70 10.06
CA LEU A 264 -11.26 15.26 11.06
C LEU A 264 -11.34 14.38 12.31
N ALA A 265 -11.36 13.05 12.14
CA ALA A 265 -11.30 12.11 13.26
C ALA A 265 -9.97 12.19 14.02
N ALA A 266 -8.87 12.51 13.34
CA ALA A 266 -7.57 12.79 13.95
C ALA A 266 -7.45 14.20 14.55
N GLY A 267 -8.49 15.04 14.45
CA GLY A 267 -8.50 16.43 14.93
C GLY A 267 -7.62 17.36 14.08
N ILE A 268 -7.52 17.10 12.78
CA ILE A 268 -6.87 17.95 11.79
C ILE A 268 -7.97 18.75 11.08
N GLU A 269 -7.80 20.06 10.97
CA GLU A 269 -8.72 20.93 10.25
C GLU A 269 -8.62 20.69 8.75
N VAL A 270 -9.77 20.65 8.06
CA VAL A 270 -9.84 20.32 6.63
C VAL A 270 -10.55 21.43 5.87
N LYS A 271 -9.90 21.92 4.81
CA LYS A 271 -10.46 22.77 3.79
C LYS A 271 -10.44 22.03 2.46
N ILE A 272 -11.56 21.97 1.74
CA ILE A 272 -11.69 21.34 0.41
C ILE A 272 -12.09 22.41 -0.60
N ILE A 273 -11.35 22.50 -1.70
CA ILE A 273 -11.69 23.34 -2.85
C ILE A 273 -12.21 22.41 -3.95
N GLU A 274 -13.45 22.62 -4.39
CA GLU A 274 -14.14 21.82 -5.39
C GLU A 274 -14.87 22.72 -6.40
N ASN A 275 -14.73 22.44 -7.68
CA ASN A 275 -15.29 23.28 -8.74
C ASN A 275 -16.77 22.99 -9.06
N ASN A 276 -17.30 21.83 -8.68
CA ASN A 276 -18.69 21.45 -8.91
C ASN A 276 -19.60 21.90 -7.77
N PRO A 277 -20.52 22.89 -7.97
CA PRO A 277 -21.38 23.40 -6.91
C PRO A 277 -22.24 22.32 -6.24
N ALA A 278 -22.84 21.41 -7.02
CA ALA A 278 -23.66 20.35 -6.45
C ALA A 278 -22.84 19.40 -5.56
N ARG A 279 -21.58 19.15 -5.90
CA ARG A 279 -20.69 18.36 -5.08
C ARG A 279 -20.28 19.12 -3.80
N CYS A 280 -20.11 20.43 -3.86
CA CYS A 280 -19.86 21.26 -2.70
C CYS A 280 -21.03 21.20 -1.69
N GLU A 281 -22.27 21.30 -2.18
CA GLU A 281 -23.48 21.16 -1.36
C GLU A 281 -23.53 19.80 -0.66
N GLU A 282 -23.32 18.72 -1.42
CA GLU A 282 -23.28 17.35 -0.88
C GLU A 282 -22.19 17.20 0.20
N LEU A 283 -20.96 17.67 -0.07
CA LEU A 283 -19.85 17.59 0.88
C LEU A 283 -20.12 18.41 2.15
N SER A 284 -20.77 19.56 2.03
CA SER A 284 -21.13 20.38 3.19
C SER A 284 -22.08 19.67 4.15
N VAL A 285 -22.97 18.84 3.63
CA VAL A 285 -23.86 17.98 4.43
C VAL A 285 -23.10 16.80 5.04
N LEU A 286 -22.27 16.12 4.24
CA LEU A 286 -21.56 14.92 4.66
C LEU A 286 -20.39 15.21 5.62
N LEU A 287 -19.76 16.38 5.51
CA LEU A 287 -18.57 16.80 6.26
C LEU A 287 -18.80 18.12 6.99
N PRO A 288 -19.72 18.20 7.98
CA PRO A 288 -20.12 19.47 8.61
C PRO A 288 -19.00 20.17 9.39
N LYS A 289 -17.87 19.51 9.63
CA LYS A 289 -16.68 20.07 10.28
C LYS A 289 -15.60 20.52 9.31
N ALA A 290 -15.74 20.26 8.02
CA ALA A 290 -14.81 20.74 6.99
C ALA A 290 -15.27 22.07 6.42
N VAL A 291 -14.35 22.90 5.99
CA VAL A 291 -14.62 24.11 5.20
C VAL A 291 -14.66 23.71 3.73
N ILE A 292 -15.80 23.90 3.07
CA ILE A 292 -15.99 23.58 1.65
C ILE A 292 -16.05 24.87 0.86
N ILE A 293 -15.14 25.04 -0.09
CA ILE A 293 -15.03 26.21 -0.98
C ILE A 293 -15.40 25.79 -2.39
N ASN A 294 -16.39 26.46 -2.97
CA ASN A 294 -16.73 26.29 -4.38
C ASN A 294 -15.81 27.17 -5.23
N GLY A 295 -14.94 26.56 -6.00
CA GLY A 295 -14.02 27.28 -6.87
C GLY A 295 -13.07 26.38 -7.64
N ASP A 296 -12.36 26.98 -8.58
CA ASP A 296 -11.33 26.30 -9.36
C ASP A 296 -10.01 26.26 -8.58
N GLY A 297 -9.63 25.06 -8.14
CA GLY A 297 -8.39 24.84 -7.38
C GLY A 297 -7.10 25.09 -8.17
N THR A 298 -7.18 25.35 -9.49
CA THR A 298 -6.02 25.77 -10.31
C THR A 298 -5.84 27.30 -10.34
N ASN A 299 -6.77 28.06 -9.76
CA ASN A 299 -6.68 29.51 -9.69
C ASN A 299 -5.78 29.94 -8.51
N GLU A 300 -4.65 30.56 -8.83
CA GLU A 300 -3.67 31.04 -7.83
C GLU A 300 -4.24 32.08 -6.86
N GLU A 301 -5.09 33.00 -7.35
CA GLU A 301 -5.69 34.04 -6.52
C GLU A 301 -6.58 33.41 -5.46
N LEU A 302 -7.43 32.46 -5.85
CA LEU A 302 -8.26 31.69 -4.91
C LEU A 302 -7.42 30.96 -3.89
N LEU A 303 -6.35 30.28 -4.30
CA LEU A 303 -5.47 29.56 -3.37
C LEU A 303 -4.82 30.49 -2.34
N LYS A 304 -4.42 31.71 -2.75
CA LYS A 304 -3.86 32.74 -1.87
C LYS A 304 -4.93 33.30 -0.93
N GLU A 305 -6.12 33.63 -1.43
CA GLU A 305 -7.27 34.08 -0.62
C GLU A 305 -7.65 33.05 0.44
N GLU A 306 -7.62 31.77 0.07
CA GLU A 306 -7.90 30.66 0.97
C GLU A 306 -6.72 30.29 1.88
N GLY A 307 -5.61 30.99 1.79
CA GLY A 307 -4.49 30.94 2.71
C GLY A 307 -3.56 29.75 2.54
N ILE A 308 -3.23 29.37 1.30
CA ILE A 308 -2.27 28.28 1.02
C ILE A 308 -0.94 28.46 1.76
N GLU A 309 -0.49 29.70 1.97
CA GLU A 309 0.76 30.06 2.65
C GLU A 309 0.79 29.62 4.12
N TYR A 310 -0.39 29.49 4.74
CA TYR A 310 -0.55 29.14 6.15
C TYR A 310 -0.94 27.68 6.37
N MET A 311 -1.05 26.89 5.29
CA MET A 311 -1.38 25.49 5.39
C MET A 311 -0.16 24.68 5.84
N GLU A 312 -0.35 23.77 6.79
CA GLU A 312 0.67 22.80 7.19
C GLU A 312 0.71 21.60 6.25
N SER A 313 -0.38 21.35 5.50
CA SER A 313 -0.38 20.35 4.42
C SER A 313 -1.27 20.75 3.24
N PHE A 314 -0.90 20.24 2.05
CA PHE A 314 -1.58 20.45 0.79
C PHE A 314 -1.69 19.15 0.01
N VAL A 315 -2.90 18.78 -0.42
CA VAL A 315 -3.18 17.47 -1.02
C VAL A 315 -4.01 17.62 -2.28
N PRO A 316 -3.39 17.71 -3.49
CA PRO A 316 -4.11 17.69 -4.75
C PRO A 316 -4.64 16.28 -5.05
N LEU A 317 -5.98 16.15 -5.12
CA LEU A 317 -6.72 14.93 -5.37
C LEU A 317 -7.65 15.02 -6.60
N THR A 318 -7.31 15.86 -7.57
CA THR A 318 -8.11 16.00 -8.79
C THR A 318 -8.11 14.71 -9.62
N GLY A 319 -8.93 14.67 -10.67
CA GLY A 319 -8.98 13.55 -11.62
C GLY A 319 -7.81 13.50 -12.60
N ILE A 320 -7.01 14.58 -12.70
CA ILE A 320 -5.99 14.83 -13.71
C ILE A 320 -4.61 14.85 -13.04
N ASP A 321 -3.75 13.91 -13.44
CA ASP A 321 -2.42 13.75 -12.81
C ASP A 321 -1.53 14.96 -13.07
N GLU A 322 -1.59 15.54 -14.27
CA GLU A 322 -0.83 16.72 -14.70
C GLU A 322 -1.20 17.95 -13.84
N GLU A 323 -2.50 18.13 -13.51
CA GLU A 323 -2.95 19.17 -12.58
C GLU A 323 -2.39 18.95 -11.18
N ASN A 324 -2.47 17.70 -10.68
CA ASN A 324 -1.95 17.39 -9.35
C ASN A 324 -0.44 17.67 -9.25
N ILE A 325 0.32 17.40 -10.31
CA ILE A 325 1.77 17.70 -10.37
C ILE A 325 1.99 19.21 -10.35
N LEU A 326 1.30 19.97 -11.21
CA LEU A 326 1.44 21.43 -11.26
C LEU A 326 1.04 22.10 -9.94
N LEU A 327 -0.07 21.68 -9.35
CA LEU A 327 -0.52 22.16 -8.03
C LEU A 327 0.48 21.84 -6.93
N THR A 328 1.12 20.67 -6.98
CA THR A 328 2.21 20.30 -6.06
C THR A 328 3.39 21.25 -6.19
N LEU A 329 3.87 21.50 -7.41
CA LEU A 329 5.00 22.38 -7.66
C LEU A 329 4.70 23.84 -7.22
N TYR A 330 3.48 24.31 -7.51
CA TYR A 330 3.02 25.62 -7.05
C TYR A 330 2.96 25.70 -5.51
N ALA A 331 2.37 24.71 -4.86
CA ALA A 331 2.25 24.70 -3.40
C ALA A 331 3.63 24.68 -2.70
N LYS A 332 4.64 24.03 -3.29
CA LYS A 332 6.02 24.06 -2.79
C LYS A 332 6.67 25.43 -2.90
N GLN A 333 6.31 26.19 -3.92
CA GLN A 333 6.78 27.57 -4.07
C GLN A 333 6.06 28.52 -3.12
N ALA A 334 4.75 28.32 -2.91
CA ALA A 334 3.89 29.22 -2.14
C ALA A 334 3.92 28.96 -0.63
N SER A 335 4.33 27.76 -0.18
CA SER A 335 4.26 27.36 1.22
C SER A 335 5.37 26.39 1.64
N ASN A 336 5.48 26.17 2.95
CA ASN A 336 6.29 25.08 3.54
C ASN A 336 5.44 23.88 3.92
N ALA A 337 4.28 23.71 3.30
CA ALA A 337 3.34 22.65 3.60
C ALA A 337 3.91 21.26 3.30
N LYS A 338 3.52 20.27 4.08
CA LYS A 338 3.67 18.87 3.69
C LYS A 338 2.77 18.58 2.50
N ILE A 339 3.34 18.12 1.39
CA ILE A 339 2.57 17.84 0.17
C ILE A 339 2.43 16.35 -0.03
N ILE A 340 1.20 15.94 -0.41
CA ILE A 340 0.91 14.57 -0.86
C ILE A 340 0.28 14.66 -2.24
N THR A 341 0.98 14.15 -3.25
CA THR A 341 0.55 14.18 -4.64
C THR A 341 -0.09 12.86 -5.04
N LYS A 342 -1.33 12.89 -5.53
CA LYS A 342 -1.97 11.69 -6.10
C LYS A 342 -1.62 11.55 -7.57
N ILE A 343 -1.11 10.37 -7.97
CA ILE A 343 -0.83 10.01 -9.36
C ILE A 343 -1.52 8.69 -9.69
N ASN A 344 -2.35 8.69 -10.73
CA ASN A 344 -3.07 7.52 -11.20
C ASN A 344 -2.37 6.81 -12.36
N ARG A 345 -1.58 7.51 -13.18
CA ARG A 345 -0.87 6.96 -14.34
C ARG A 345 0.64 7.15 -14.15
N ILE A 346 1.40 6.14 -14.48
CA ILE A 346 2.87 6.21 -14.46
C ILE A 346 3.40 6.27 -15.91
N THR A 347 2.78 7.10 -16.72
CA THR A 347 3.37 7.54 -17.98
C THR A 347 4.46 8.56 -17.63
N PHE A 348 5.61 8.47 -18.26
CA PHE A 348 6.77 9.33 -17.94
C PHE A 348 7.34 9.16 -16.52
N LYS A 349 7.45 7.92 -16.06
CA LYS A 349 7.94 7.60 -14.71
C LYS A 349 9.30 8.26 -14.42
N ASP A 350 10.22 8.22 -15.39
CA ASP A 350 11.56 8.77 -15.23
C ASP A 350 11.51 10.29 -15.00
N VAL A 351 10.65 11.02 -15.76
CA VAL A 351 10.45 12.46 -15.57
C VAL A 351 9.82 12.75 -14.21
N ILE A 352 8.81 11.96 -13.82
CA ILE A 352 8.11 12.13 -12.53
C ILE A 352 9.05 11.87 -11.35
N SER A 353 9.96 10.90 -11.47
CA SER A 353 10.91 10.56 -10.41
C SER A 353 11.97 11.64 -10.16
N GLU A 354 12.28 12.45 -11.19
CA GLU A 354 13.19 13.61 -11.07
C GLU A 354 12.51 14.83 -10.42
N LEU A 355 11.17 14.88 -10.44
CA LEU A 355 10.41 15.96 -9.80
C LEU A 355 10.30 15.71 -8.30
N ASP A 356 10.59 16.73 -7.52
CA ASP A 356 10.33 16.69 -6.08
C ASP A 356 8.83 16.92 -5.80
N LEU A 357 8.06 15.85 -5.84
CA LEU A 357 6.60 15.86 -5.64
C LEU A 357 6.16 15.63 -4.17
N GLY A 358 7.11 15.66 -3.23
CA GLY A 358 6.82 15.34 -1.83
C GLY A 358 6.51 13.85 -1.64
N SER A 359 5.45 13.55 -0.89
CA SER A 359 4.93 12.19 -0.82
C SER A 359 3.99 11.91 -2.00
N VAL A 360 4.19 10.80 -2.70
CA VAL A 360 3.34 10.41 -3.82
C VAL A 360 2.53 9.18 -3.45
N VAL A 361 1.21 9.23 -3.68
CA VAL A 361 0.31 8.10 -3.47
C VAL A 361 -0.23 7.59 -4.81
N TYR A 362 -0.20 6.27 -4.97
CA TYR A 362 -0.58 5.58 -6.20
C TYR A 362 -1.77 4.63 -5.95
N PRO A 363 -3.04 5.08 -6.07
CA PRO A 363 -4.22 4.28 -5.72
C PRO A 363 -4.28 2.91 -6.37
N ARG A 364 -3.76 2.78 -7.60
CA ARG A 364 -3.77 1.51 -8.34
C ARG A 364 -2.82 0.47 -7.74
N TYR A 365 -1.66 0.88 -7.21
CA TYR A 365 -0.71 -0.05 -6.61
C TYR A 365 -1.18 -0.53 -5.25
N ILE A 366 -1.69 0.37 -4.42
CA ILE A 366 -2.27 0.04 -3.12
C ILE A 366 -3.32 -1.08 -3.26
N THR A 367 -4.18 -0.95 -4.27
CA THR A 367 -5.20 -1.95 -4.59
C THR A 367 -4.61 -3.26 -5.10
N ALA A 368 -3.63 -3.17 -6.01
CA ALA A 368 -3.02 -4.36 -6.60
C ALA A 368 -2.29 -5.18 -5.53
N GLU A 369 -1.53 -4.55 -4.65
CA GLU A 369 -0.80 -5.20 -3.55
C GLU A 369 -1.72 -6.00 -2.62
N ALA A 370 -2.86 -5.44 -2.22
CA ALA A 370 -3.83 -6.15 -1.38
C ALA A 370 -4.39 -7.41 -2.07
N ILE A 371 -4.66 -7.32 -3.39
CA ILE A 371 -5.15 -8.46 -4.17
C ILE A 371 -4.05 -9.50 -4.35
N ILE A 372 -2.82 -9.09 -4.67
CA ILE A 372 -1.69 -9.99 -4.87
C ILE A 372 -1.34 -10.74 -3.58
N ALA A 373 -1.36 -10.05 -2.44
CA ALA A 373 -1.20 -10.70 -1.13
C ALA A 373 -2.23 -11.82 -0.93
N TYR A 374 -3.49 -11.56 -1.27
CA TYR A 374 -4.55 -12.57 -1.22
C TYR A 374 -4.30 -13.73 -2.20
N VAL A 375 -3.90 -13.44 -3.44
CA VAL A 375 -3.61 -14.45 -4.47
C VAL A 375 -2.46 -15.36 -4.03
N ARG A 376 -1.35 -14.79 -3.54
CA ARG A 376 -0.21 -15.55 -3.02
C ARG A 376 -0.63 -16.44 -1.83
N ALA A 377 -1.42 -15.88 -0.89
CA ALA A 377 -1.94 -16.67 0.23
C ALA A 377 -2.85 -17.83 -0.22
N LYS A 378 -3.61 -17.65 -1.32
CA LYS A 378 -4.49 -18.69 -1.89
C LYS A 378 -3.72 -19.74 -2.70
N THR A 379 -2.62 -19.37 -3.36
CA THR A 379 -1.78 -20.28 -4.15
C THR A 379 -1.07 -21.32 -3.25
N ASN A 380 -0.80 -20.96 -2.01
CA ASN A 380 -0.19 -21.84 -1.04
C ASN A 380 -1.16 -22.97 -0.64
N SER A 381 -0.63 -24.19 -0.43
CA SER A 381 -1.42 -25.34 0.03
C SER A 381 -2.09 -25.06 1.38
N LYS A 382 -3.14 -25.83 1.71
CA LYS A 382 -3.87 -25.70 3.00
C LYS A 382 -2.98 -25.81 4.26
N ASP A 383 -1.77 -26.34 4.10
CA ASP A 383 -0.79 -26.58 5.16
C ASP A 383 0.37 -25.55 5.15
N SER A 384 0.28 -24.47 4.38
CA SER A 384 1.32 -23.43 4.31
C SER A 384 0.90 -22.17 5.06
N ASP A 385 1.92 -21.43 5.56
CA ASP A 385 1.75 -20.17 6.25
C ASP A 385 1.10 -19.12 5.32
N LYS A 386 0.24 -18.28 5.87
CA LYS A 386 -0.54 -17.31 5.10
C LYS A 386 0.18 -15.96 5.03
N ILE A 387 0.21 -15.36 3.85
CA ILE A 387 0.59 -13.97 3.68
C ILE A 387 -0.59 -13.11 4.15
N GLU A 388 -0.36 -12.29 5.18
CA GLU A 388 -1.34 -11.30 5.68
C GLU A 388 -1.20 -9.96 4.95
N THR A 389 0.03 -9.53 4.68
CA THR A 389 0.32 -8.25 4.03
C THR A 389 1.52 -8.40 3.09
N LEU A 390 1.44 -7.75 1.94
CA LEU A 390 2.54 -7.58 1.00
C LEU A 390 2.63 -6.10 0.64
N TYR A 391 3.83 -5.56 0.69
CA TYR A 391 4.12 -4.19 0.29
C TYR A 391 5.41 -4.13 -0.52
N HIS A 392 5.34 -3.49 -1.70
CA HIS A 392 6.48 -3.29 -2.58
C HIS A 392 7.13 -1.93 -2.33
N MET A 393 8.43 -1.95 -2.09
CA MET A 393 9.23 -0.77 -1.81
C MET A 393 10.21 -0.49 -2.95
N PHE A 394 10.60 0.78 -3.11
CA PHE A 394 11.64 1.17 -4.05
C PHE A 394 11.42 0.60 -5.47
N ASP A 395 10.23 0.85 -6.03
CA ASP A 395 9.86 0.36 -7.37
C ASP A 395 9.89 -1.17 -7.52
N SER A 396 9.37 -1.87 -6.51
CA SER A 396 9.31 -3.34 -6.46
C SER A 396 10.69 -4.04 -6.41
N ARG A 397 11.73 -3.32 -5.99
CA ARG A 397 13.07 -3.90 -5.75
C ARG A 397 13.21 -4.54 -4.38
N VAL A 398 12.30 -4.26 -3.46
CA VAL A 398 12.24 -4.83 -2.12
C VAL A 398 10.80 -5.20 -1.81
N GLU A 399 10.59 -6.37 -1.24
CA GLU A 399 9.30 -6.80 -0.69
C GLU A 399 9.33 -6.77 0.84
N ALA A 400 8.28 -6.23 1.44
CA ALA A 400 7.98 -6.33 2.86
C ALA A 400 6.74 -7.21 3.00
N ILE A 401 6.90 -8.39 3.63
CA ILE A 401 5.89 -9.45 3.65
C ILE A 401 5.60 -9.85 5.09
N GLU A 402 4.32 -9.89 5.48
CA GLU A 402 3.88 -10.46 6.73
C GLU A 402 3.37 -11.88 6.51
N PHE A 403 3.99 -12.84 7.19
CA PHE A 403 3.56 -14.25 7.22
C PHE A 403 2.90 -14.58 8.55
N ARG A 404 1.72 -15.15 8.48
CA ARG A 404 1.08 -15.79 9.63
C ARG A 404 1.54 -17.24 9.72
N VAL A 405 2.27 -17.57 10.77
CA VAL A 405 2.82 -18.92 10.98
C VAL A 405 1.74 -19.78 11.60
N GLU A 406 1.18 -20.69 10.81
CA GLU A 406 0.06 -21.56 11.26
C GLU A 406 0.52 -22.94 11.70
N ASN A 407 1.67 -23.41 11.17
CA ASN A 407 2.16 -24.76 11.38
C ASN A 407 3.60 -24.80 11.90
N ASP A 408 3.97 -25.88 12.54
CA ASP A 408 5.37 -26.16 12.89
C ASP A 408 6.17 -26.49 11.63
N SER A 409 7.40 -25.98 11.52
CA SER A 409 8.19 -26.08 10.30
C SER A 409 9.69 -25.95 10.60
N ALA A 410 10.53 -26.04 9.57
CA ALA A 410 11.98 -25.92 9.69
C ALA A 410 12.48 -24.55 10.21
N VAL A 411 11.60 -23.55 10.34
CA VAL A 411 11.94 -22.20 10.85
C VAL A 411 11.36 -21.94 12.24
N THR A 412 10.51 -22.81 12.75
CA THR A 412 9.87 -22.65 14.06
C THR A 412 10.72 -23.21 15.19
N ASN A 413 10.67 -22.56 16.35
CA ASN A 413 11.36 -22.96 17.59
C ASN A 413 12.89 -23.08 17.47
N ILE A 414 13.50 -22.50 16.40
CA ILE A 414 14.95 -22.46 16.17
C ILE A 414 15.39 -21.00 16.25
N ALA A 415 16.47 -20.75 17.01
CA ALA A 415 17.02 -19.39 17.13
C ALA A 415 17.53 -18.90 15.77
N PHE A 416 17.29 -17.62 15.42
CA PHE A 416 17.66 -17.08 14.11
C PHE A 416 19.16 -17.22 13.78
N LYS A 417 20.03 -17.17 14.78
CA LYS A 417 21.48 -17.38 14.61
C LYS A 417 21.81 -18.80 14.13
N ASP A 418 20.94 -19.77 14.36
CA ASP A 418 21.13 -21.18 14.04
C ASP A 418 20.38 -21.59 12.72
N LEU A 419 19.66 -20.63 12.11
CA LEU A 419 19.01 -20.79 10.80
C LEU A 419 19.95 -20.34 9.68
N ALA A 420 20.02 -21.11 8.60
CA ALA A 420 20.68 -20.72 7.36
C ALA A 420 19.76 -19.77 6.56
N LEU A 421 19.77 -18.48 6.88
CA LEU A 421 18.93 -17.48 6.22
C LEU A 421 19.58 -16.98 4.94
N LYS A 422 18.75 -16.74 3.91
CA LYS A 422 19.17 -16.08 2.67
C LYS A 422 19.81 -14.72 2.96
N LYS A 423 20.81 -14.35 2.13
CA LYS A 423 21.39 -13.00 2.15
C LYS A 423 20.35 -11.97 1.68
N HIS A 424 20.57 -10.71 2.00
CA HIS A 424 19.67 -9.59 1.63
C HIS A 424 18.22 -9.78 2.11
N LEU A 425 18.09 -10.34 3.31
CA LEU A 425 16.84 -10.57 4.01
C LEU A 425 16.97 -10.11 5.46
N LEU A 426 15.92 -9.52 5.98
CA LEU A 426 15.82 -9.10 7.37
C LEU A 426 14.47 -9.50 7.95
N ILE A 427 14.46 -10.17 9.10
CA ILE A 427 13.25 -10.37 9.90
C ILE A 427 13.07 -9.10 10.74
N SER A 428 12.09 -8.26 10.37
CA SER A 428 11.94 -6.90 10.91
C SER A 428 11.22 -6.90 12.24
N PHE A 429 10.16 -7.69 12.38
CA PHE A 429 9.46 -7.88 13.66
C PHE A 429 8.73 -9.23 13.71
N ILE A 430 8.41 -9.61 14.95
CA ILE A 430 7.47 -10.69 15.27
C ILE A 430 6.32 -10.08 16.06
N ASN A 431 5.09 -10.27 15.57
CA ASN A 431 3.88 -9.99 16.34
C ASN A 431 3.44 -11.26 17.05
N ARG A 432 3.74 -11.34 18.34
CA ARG A 432 3.36 -12.48 19.19
C ARG A 432 2.23 -12.09 20.12
N ARG A 433 1.04 -12.60 19.87
CA ARG A 433 -0.17 -12.31 20.67
C ARG A 433 -0.44 -10.81 20.82
N GLY A 434 -0.19 -10.03 19.77
CA GLY A 434 -0.41 -8.58 19.73
C GLY A 434 0.74 -7.72 20.30
N ARG A 435 1.86 -8.33 20.72
CA ARG A 435 3.07 -7.63 21.12
C ARG A 435 4.08 -7.65 19.99
N ILE A 436 4.56 -6.48 19.60
CA ILE A 436 5.62 -6.33 18.59
C ILE A 436 6.99 -6.54 19.27
N ILE A 437 7.73 -7.50 18.75
CA ILE A 437 9.10 -7.86 19.16
C ILE A 437 10.02 -7.55 18.00
N ILE A 438 11.02 -6.73 18.20
CA ILE A 438 12.15 -6.57 17.26
C ILE A 438 13.12 -7.70 17.58
N PRO A 439 13.29 -8.67 16.67
CA PRO A 439 14.02 -9.89 16.99
C PRO A 439 15.54 -9.68 17.01
N THR A 440 16.20 -10.49 17.79
CA THR A 440 17.65 -10.67 17.84
C THR A 440 18.01 -12.07 17.35
N GLY A 441 19.27 -12.36 17.16
CA GLY A 441 19.72 -13.71 16.78
C GLY A 441 19.36 -14.82 17.78
N GLN A 442 18.97 -14.47 19.02
CA GLN A 442 18.54 -15.46 20.04
C GLN A 442 17.04 -15.74 20.01
N ASP A 443 16.26 -14.91 19.34
CA ASP A 443 14.81 -15.08 19.22
C ASP A 443 14.48 -16.17 18.19
N CYS A 444 13.29 -16.71 18.27
CA CYS A 444 12.76 -17.72 17.35
C CYS A 444 11.29 -17.44 17.01
N ILE A 445 10.85 -18.00 15.92
CA ILE A 445 9.44 -17.99 15.48
C ILE A 445 8.68 -19.09 16.20
N HIS A 446 7.44 -18.81 16.61
CA HIS A 446 6.51 -19.81 17.13
C HIS A 446 5.24 -19.89 16.29
N VAL A 447 4.60 -21.04 16.31
CA VAL A 447 3.26 -21.20 15.74
C VAL A 447 2.32 -20.18 16.38
N GLY A 448 1.55 -19.49 15.56
CA GLY A 448 0.67 -18.38 15.96
C GLY A 448 1.29 -16.99 15.89
N ASP A 449 2.59 -16.85 15.59
CA ASP A 449 3.22 -15.56 15.34
C ASP A 449 2.83 -15.00 13.96
N THR A 450 2.83 -13.68 13.82
CA THR A 450 2.94 -13.01 12.51
C THR A 450 4.35 -12.44 12.39
N VAL A 451 5.05 -12.78 11.32
CA VAL A 451 6.47 -12.43 11.11
C VAL A 451 6.59 -11.54 9.88
N MET A 452 7.22 -10.39 10.03
CA MET A 452 7.50 -9.49 8.93
C MET A 452 8.92 -9.65 8.42
N ILE A 453 9.03 -9.87 7.12
CA ILE A 453 10.29 -10.04 6.40
C ILE A 453 10.44 -8.91 5.41
N VAL A 454 11.65 -8.32 5.34
CA VAL A 454 12.03 -7.34 4.31
C VAL A 454 13.18 -7.93 3.51
N THR A 455 13.05 -8.01 2.19
CA THR A 455 14.00 -8.70 1.32
C THR A 455 14.05 -8.10 -0.09
N THR A 456 15.22 -8.20 -0.73
CA THR A 456 15.38 -7.90 -2.17
C THR A 456 15.01 -9.10 -3.07
N HIS A 457 14.74 -10.26 -2.48
CA HIS A 457 14.16 -11.39 -3.22
C HIS A 457 12.68 -11.13 -3.45
N THR A 458 12.19 -11.51 -4.62
CA THR A 458 10.77 -11.35 -5.00
C THR A 458 10.05 -12.68 -5.06
N GLY A 459 8.73 -12.64 -4.84
CA GLY A 459 7.89 -13.83 -5.04
C GLY A 459 7.92 -14.84 -3.90
N PHE A 460 8.27 -14.44 -2.67
CA PHE A 460 8.14 -15.32 -1.52
C PHE A 460 6.66 -15.64 -1.28
N ASN A 461 6.37 -16.93 -1.17
CA ASN A 461 5.02 -17.45 -0.96
C ASN A 461 4.86 -18.17 0.39
N ASN A 462 5.95 -18.60 1.00
CA ASN A 462 5.98 -19.31 2.27
C ASN A 462 7.08 -18.76 3.17
N ILE A 463 6.89 -18.86 4.49
CA ILE A 463 7.93 -18.48 5.45
C ILE A 463 9.22 -19.28 5.26
N LEU A 464 9.15 -20.51 4.76
CA LEU A 464 10.32 -21.35 4.46
C LEU A 464 11.22 -20.77 3.37
N ASP A 465 10.70 -19.86 2.53
CA ASP A 465 11.47 -19.20 1.48
C ASP A 465 12.60 -18.33 2.03
N ILE A 466 12.62 -18.06 3.35
CA ILE A 466 13.74 -17.34 4.00
C ILE A 466 15.01 -18.16 4.12
N LEU A 467 14.93 -19.49 4.01
CA LEU A 467 16.08 -20.38 4.16
C LEU A 467 16.92 -20.43 2.87
N GLU A 468 18.25 -20.58 3.03
CA GLU A 468 19.12 -20.97 1.93
C GLU A 468 18.72 -22.37 1.46
N ALA A 469 18.75 -22.60 0.13
CA ALA A 469 18.33 -23.86 -0.51
C ALA A 469 19.34 -25.00 -0.27
#